data_c3169296fb9d548b3d72d000d2495973
#
_entry.id   c3169296fb9d548b3d72d000d2495973
#
_cell.length_a   1.000
_cell.length_b   1.000
_cell.length_c   1.000
_cell.angle_alpha   90.00
_cell.angle_beta   90.00
_cell.angle_gamma   90.00
#
_symmetry.space_group_name_H-M   'P 1'
#
loop_
_entity.id
_entity.type
_entity.pdbx_description
1 polymer ?
#
loop_
_entity_poly.entity_id
_entity_poly.type
_entity_poly.pdbx_seq_one_letter_code
_entity_poly.pdbx_strand_id
1 'polypeptide(L)'
;MRTNYQQESFVEGCFNRIFKGLSFKGIGLELARVKEIVEVERIENYKLPLLLFLLEDDTLLHIEIMNDEIKPDFQSMSVYDMSIVLKYGMQVRTVILNFGSKQNSNFQRSFGSVYYNTQIVDLSGLDGERVYEELSQKIGSGCLLDGRDKLKLVFLPFMKNSLPFNEVLPKVMSLIEKIKDEEERMAYVAVISEIISRSTGDQGVKVLKECLMDTEVGIRIRDEGKKEGMRDSLLIILLHKFDSLPDYINHAIMNQQNESILMDWLIKA
;
A
#
# COMPACT_ATOMS: atom_id res chain seq x y z
N MET A 1 2.23 10.16 20.84
CA MET A 1 2.06 11.59 20.50
C MET A 1 3.06 11.91 19.42
N ARG A 2 2.63 12.05 18.16
CA ARG A 2 3.49 12.56 17.09
C ARG A 2 3.79 14.02 17.43
N THR A 3 4.99 14.30 17.86
CA THR A 3 5.51 15.65 17.92
C THR A 3 6.11 15.96 16.55
N ASN A 4 5.52 16.95 15.90
CA ASN A 4 6.04 17.76 14.80
C ASN A 4 6.13 17.15 13.41
N TYR A 5 5.23 17.60 12.53
CA TYR A 5 5.42 17.89 11.09
C TYR A 5 6.41 16.99 10.33
N GLN A 6 6.23 15.67 10.38
CA GLN A 6 6.70 14.84 9.29
C GLN A 6 5.77 15.11 8.11
N GLN A 7 6.32 15.65 7.06
CA GLN A 7 5.64 15.79 5.79
C GLN A 7 5.26 14.39 5.33
N GLU A 8 4.00 14.18 4.98
CA GLU A 8 3.48 12.91 4.45
C GLU A 8 4.32 12.52 3.23
N SER A 9 4.84 11.28 3.20
CA SER A 9 5.57 10.81 2.02
C SER A 9 4.63 10.72 0.82
N PHE A 10 5.16 10.80 -0.41
CA PHE A 10 4.34 10.66 -1.62
C PHE A 10 3.49 9.39 -1.61
N VAL A 11 4.08 8.27 -1.20
CA VAL A 11 3.39 6.98 -1.14
C VAL A 11 2.28 7.00 -0.07
N GLU A 12 2.57 7.55 1.12
CA GLU A 12 1.59 7.71 2.20
C GLU A 12 0.39 8.57 1.74
N GLY A 13 0.66 9.69 1.04
CA GLY A 13 -0.36 10.53 0.43
C GLY A 13 -1.25 9.79 -0.57
N CYS A 14 -0.65 8.95 -1.41
CA CYS A 14 -1.40 8.11 -2.34
C CYS A 14 -2.32 7.11 -1.63
N PHE A 15 -1.82 6.45 -0.58
CA PHE A 15 -2.65 5.53 0.23
C PHE A 15 -3.79 6.26 0.94
N ASN A 16 -3.52 7.39 1.57
CA ASN A 16 -4.54 8.18 2.23
C ASN A 16 -5.61 8.67 1.24
N ARG A 17 -5.23 9.06 0.02
CA ARG A 17 -6.17 9.46 -1.04
C ARG A 17 -7.14 8.32 -1.42
N ILE A 18 -6.68 7.10 -1.46
CA ILE A 18 -7.51 5.94 -1.82
C ILE A 18 -8.32 5.45 -0.62
N PHE A 19 -7.70 5.30 0.56
CA PHE A 19 -8.29 4.56 1.68
C PHE A 19 -8.92 5.43 2.77
N LYS A 20 -8.51 6.69 2.95
CA LYS A 20 -9.04 7.54 4.02
C LYS A 20 -10.57 7.71 3.94
N GLY A 21 -11.23 7.47 5.05
CA GLY A 21 -12.70 7.49 5.15
C GLY A 21 -13.39 6.25 4.58
N LEU A 22 -12.63 5.30 4.03
CA LEU A 22 -13.15 4.11 3.41
C LEU A 22 -13.63 3.12 4.46
N SER A 23 -14.75 2.45 4.17
CA SER A 23 -15.32 1.37 5.00
C SER A 23 -15.15 0.04 4.30
N PHE A 24 -14.69 -0.97 5.04
CA PHE A 24 -14.56 -2.33 4.55
C PHE A 24 -15.85 -3.16 4.60
N LYS A 25 -17.00 -2.55 4.99
CA LYS A 25 -18.32 -3.20 4.98
C LYS A 25 -18.67 -3.80 3.60
N GLY A 26 -18.21 -3.15 2.52
CA GLY A 26 -18.43 -3.62 1.15
C GLY A 26 -17.83 -4.99 0.84
N ILE A 27 -16.88 -5.46 1.64
CA ILE A 27 -16.26 -6.80 1.56
C ILE A 27 -16.56 -7.67 2.78
N GLY A 28 -17.58 -7.31 3.58
CA GLY A 28 -18.03 -8.13 4.70
C GLY A 28 -17.31 -7.90 6.03
N LEU A 29 -16.54 -6.81 6.16
CA LEU A 29 -15.87 -6.45 7.40
C LEU A 29 -16.58 -5.30 8.12
N GLU A 30 -17.15 -5.61 9.29
CA GLU A 30 -17.78 -4.63 10.18
C GLU A 30 -16.72 -3.95 11.06
N LEU A 31 -16.03 -2.97 10.47
CA LEU A 31 -14.95 -2.19 11.11
C LEU A 31 -15.27 -0.69 11.03
N ALA A 32 -14.66 0.09 11.90
CA ALA A 32 -14.63 1.54 11.78
C ALA A 32 -13.95 1.95 10.45
N ARG A 33 -14.18 3.19 10.01
CA ARG A 33 -13.56 3.70 8.78
C ARG A 33 -12.07 3.90 8.96
N VAL A 34 -11.35 3.86 7.84
CA VAL A 34 -9.92 4.21 7.82
C VAL A 34 -9.74 5.68 8.13
N LYS A 35 -8.95 5.98 9.15
CA LYS A 35 -8.53 7.33 9.53
C LYS A 35 -7.31 7.77 8.74
N GLU A 36 -6.29 6.92 8.71
CA GLU A 36 -5.05 7.12 7.96
C GLU A 36 -4.30 5.79 7.77
N ILE A 37 -3.37 5.76 6.82
CA ILE A 37 -2.36 4.69 6.75
C ILE A 37 -1.30 4.92 7.83
N VAL A 38 -0.78 3.83 8.39
CA VAL A 38 0.32 3.87 9.35
C VAL A 38 1.58 3.41 8.64
N GLU A 39 2.63 4.23 8.70
CA GLU A 39 3.94 3.86 8.19
C GLU A 39 4.45 2.61 8.90
N VAL A 40 4.87 1.64 8.09
CA VAL A 40 5.30 0.34 8.57
C VAL A 40 6.79 0.39 8.87
N GLU A 41 7.15 0.42 10.15
CA GLU A 41 8.55 0.36 10.56
C GLU A 41 9.13 -1.05 10.36
N ARG A 42 10.34 -1.09 9.86
CA ARG A 42 11.06 -2.35 9.64
C ARG A 42 11.45 -2.98 10.96
N ILE A 43 11.00 -4.21 11.20
CA ILE A 43 11.49 -5.04 12.30
C ILE A 43 12.48 -6.03 11.69
N GLU A 44 13.69 -6.10 12.23
CA GLU A 44 14.73 -7.00 11.74
C GLU A 44 14.25 -8.44 11.73
N ASN A 45 14.51 -9.13 10.62
CA ASN A 45 14.18 -10.53 10.37
C ASN A 45 12.69 -10.88 10.22
N TYR A 46 11.78 -9.89 10.15
CA TYR A 46 10.37 -10.16 9.93
C TYR A 46 9.84 -9.45 8.68
N LYS A 47 8.92 -10.13 8.00
CA LYS A 47 8.23 -9.56 6.84
C LYS A 47 7.34 -8.40 7.30
N LEU A 48 7.43 -7.29 6.61
CA LEU A 48 6.53 -6.16 6.84
C LEU A 48 5.09 -6.55 6.48
N PRO A 49 4.08 -6.03 7.23
CA PRO A 49 2.69 -6.17 6.85
C PRO A 49 2.44 -5.55 5.48
N LEU A 50 1.44 -6.10 4.77
CA LEU A 50 1.05 -5.55 3.49
C LEU A 50 0.49 -4.14 3.65
N LEU A 51 -0.51 -3.98 4.53
CA LEU A 51 -1.12 -2.70 4.85
C LEU A 51 -1.39 -2.61 6.35
N LEU A 52 -1.15 -1.43 6.92
CA LEU A 52 -1.49 -1.11 8.30
C LEU A 52 -2.26 0.21 8.35
N PHE A 53 -3.47 0.19 8.86
CA PHE A 53 -4.33 1.36 8.98
C PHE A 53 -4.65 1.68 10.43
N LEU A 54 -4.68 2.97 10.77
CA LEU A 54 -5.38 3.47 11.94
C LEU A 54 -6.86 3.65 11.58
N LEU A 55 -7.75 3.13 12.41
CA LEU A 55 -9.19 3.28 12.26
C LEU A 55 -9.73 4.42 13.11
N GLU A 56 -10.96 4.88 12.83
CA GLU A 56 -11.62 5.96 13.57
C GLU A 56 -11.94 5.59 15.03
N ASP A 57 -11.98 4.29 15.37
CA ASP A 57 -12.13 3.78 16.74
C ASP A 57 -10.80 3.62 17.50
N ASP A 58 -9.72 4.22 16.99
CA ASP A 58 -8.37 4.16 17.52
C ASP A 58 -7.79 2.73 17.66
N THR A 59 -8.30 1.78 16.86
CA THR A 59 -7.70 0.46 16.67
C THR A 59 -6.87 0.43 15.39
N LEU A 60 -5.91 -0.52 15.32
CA LEU A 60 -5.10 -0.76 14.13
C LEU A 60 -5.66 -1.94 13.33
N LEU A 61 -5.70 -1.79 12.02
CA LEU A 61 -6.09 -2.84 11.09
C LEU A 61 -4.88 -3.25 10.26
N HIS A 62 -4.39 -4.47 10.48
CA HIS A 62 -3.36 -5.11 9.68
C HIS A 62 -4.05 -5.95 8.59
N ILE A 63 -3.75 -5.66 7.32
CA ILE A 63 -4.29 -6.42 6.18
C ILE A 63 -3.16 -7.17 5.50
N GLU A 64 -3.41 -8.47 5.27
CA GLU A 64 -2.61 -9.32 4.39
C GLU A 64 -3.49 -9.89 3.27
N ILE A 65 -2.85 -10.36 2.20
CA ILE A 65 -3.53 -11.06 1.13
C ILE A 65 -3.03 -12.51 1.03
N MET A 66 -3.93 -13.38 0.58
CA MET A 66 -3.58 -14.75 0.17
C MET A 66 -4.32 -15.14 -1.11
N ASN A 67 -3.69 -15.95 -1.91
CA ASN A 67 -4.29 -16.67 -3.03
C ASN A 67 -3.64 -18.04 -3.19
N ASP A 68 -3.77 -18.68 -4.34
CA ASP A 68 -3.17 -20.03 -4.53
C ASP A 68 -1.64 -20.01 -4.54
N GLU A 69 -1.01 -18.86 -4.82
CA GLU A 69 0.44 -18.67 -4.87
C GLU A 69 0.99 -17.97 -3.61
N ILE A 70 0.28 -16.95 -3.12
CA ILE A 70 0.70 -16.11 -1.99
C ILE A 70 0.20 -16.72 -0.69
N LYS A 71 1.12 -17.04 0.23
CA LYS A 71 0.81 -17.60 1.56
C LYS A 71 1.25 -16.63 2.65
N PRO A 72 0.37 -16.32 3.61
CA PRO A 72 0.73 -15.50 4.77
C PRO A 72 1.77 -16.22 5.65
N ASP A 73 2.74 -15.45 6.14
CA ASP A 73 3.66 -15.90 7.18
C ASP A 73 3.10 -15.54 8.56
N PHE A 74 2.34 -16.45 9.13
CA PHE A 74 1.66 -16.24 10.42
C PHE A 74 2.61 -15.98 11.58
N GLN A 75 3.84 -16.52 11.53
CA GLN A 75 4.83 -16.28 12.57
C GLN A 75 5.30 -14.82 12.52
N SER A 76 5.72 -14.35 11.36
CA SER A 76 6.13 -12.95 11.17
C SER A 76 4.98 -11.99 11.49
N MET A 77 3.77 -12.29 11.04
CA MET A 77 2.59 -11.48 11.33
C MET A 77 2.34 -11.35 12.84
N SER A 78 2.39 -12.45 13.59
CA SER A 78 2.13 -12.44 15.04
C SER A 78 3.19 -11.64 15.82
N VAL A 79 4.45 -11.75 15.45
CA VAL A 79 5.54 -10.98 16.07
C VAL A 79 5.39 -9.50 15.75
N TYR A 80 5.08 -9.17 14.50
CA TYR A 80 4.87 -7.80 14.07
C TYR A 80 3.71 -7.15 14.82
N ASP A 81 2.54 -7.80 14.88
CA ASP A 81 1.36 -7.28 15.57
C ASP A 81 1.65 -7.05 17.07
N MET A 82 2.33 -8.00 17.71
CA MET A 82 2.73 -7.85 19.11
C MET A 82 3.67 -6.66 19.30
N SER A 83 4.63 -6.44 18.41
CA SER A 83 5.54 -5.30 18.48
C SER A 83 4.81 -3.96 18.37
N ILE A 84 3.78 -3.88 17.50
CA ILE A 84 2.92 -2.71 17.38
C ILE A 84 2.11 -2.49 18.65
N VAL A 85 1.50 -3.53 19.20
CA VAL A 85 0.76 -3.45 20.46
C VAL A 85 1.66 -2.92 21.58
N LEU A 86 2.88 -3.43 21.68
CA LEU A 86 3.84 -2.97 22.70
C LEU A 86 4.29 -1.52 22.50
N LYS A 87 4.48 -1.11 21.25
CA LYS A 87 4.95 0.24 20.91
C LYS A 87 3.87 1.31 21.08
N TYR A 88 2.69 1.05 20.57
CA TYR A 88 1.61 2.05 20.46
C TYR A 88 0.54 1.89 21.55
N GLY A 89 0.49 0.76 22.25
CA GLY A 89 -0.55 0.47 23.25
C GLY A 89 -1.94 0.29 22.62
N MET A 90 -2.01 0.09 21.30
CA MET A 90 -3.27 -0.03 20.55
C MET A 90 -3.59 -1.48 20.24
N GLN A 91 -4.89 -1.80 20.17
CA GLN A 91 -5.33 -3.11 19.68
C GLN A 91 -5.09 -3.24 18.19
N VAL A 92 -4.56 -4.38 17.76
CA VAL A 92 -4.39 -4.74 16.36
C VAL A 92 -5.41 -5.80 15.98
N ARG A 93 -6.11 -5.59 14.88
CA ARG A 93 -6.99 -6.58 14.24
C ARG A 93 -6.34 -7.00 12.94
N THR A 94 -6.09 -8.30 12.78
CA THR A 94 -5.45 -8.83 11.59
C THR A 94 -6.46 -9.52 10.71
N VAL A 95 -6.51 -9.07 9.46
CA VAL A 95 -7.42 -9.56 8.44
C VAL A 95 -6.62 -10.05 7.24
N ILE A 96 -6.97 -11.23 6.74
CA ILE A 96 -6.42 -11.81 5.53
C ILE A 96 -7.50 -11.80 4.45
N LEU A 97 -7.25 -11.12 3.34
CA LEU A 97 -8.12 -11.13 2.16
C LEU A 97 -7.77 -12.35 1.30
N ASN A 98 -8.66 -13.34 1.24
CA ASN A 98 -8.46 -14.57 0.48
C ASN A 98 -9.06 -14.46 -0.92
N PHE A 99 -8.22 -14.51 -1.94
CA PHE A 99 -8.60 -14.57 -3.36
C PHE A 99 -8.40 -15.97 -3.97
N GLY A 100 -7.85 -16.92 -3.20
CA GLY A 100 -7.56 -18.27 -3.68
C GLY A 100 -8.74 -19.25 -3.54
N SER A 101 -8.55 -20.43 -4.09
CA SER A 101 -9.59 -21.50 -4.14
C SER A 101 -9.92 -22.13 -2.80
N LYS A 102 -9.05 -22.00 -1.78
CA LYS A 102 -9.25 -22.60 -0.47
C LYS A 102 -10.09 -21.71 0.43
N GLN A 103 -11.29 -22.18 0.78
CA GLN A 103 -12.15 -21.54 1.75
C GLN A 103 -11.65 -21.83 3.18
N ASN A 104 -11.20 -20.81 3.87
CA ASN A 104 -10.92 -20.83 5.31
C ASN A 104 -11.61 -19.63 5.96
N SER A 105 -12.45 -19.85 6.96
CA SER A 105 -13.19 -18.74 7.60
C SER A 105 -12.41 -18.02 8.69
N ASN A 106 -11.54 -18.72 9.41
CA ASN A 106 -10.67 -18.16 10.45
C ASN A 106 -9.40 -19.01 10.54
N PHE A 107 -8.30 -18.37 10.88
CA PHE A 107 -7.05 -19.07 11.13
C PHE A 107 -6.57 -18.76 12.54
N GLN A 108 -6.33 -19.86 13.30
CA GLN A 108 -5.77 -19.80 14.65
C GLN A 108 -4.45 -20.56 14.67
N ARG A 109 -3.42 -19.94 15.26
CA ARG A 109 -2.12 -20.55 15.46
C ARG A 109 -1.75 -20.47 16.95
N SER A 110 -1.32 -21.61 17.50
CA SER A 110 -0.78 -21.69 18.85
C SER A 110 0.74 -21.72 18.79
N PHE A 111 1.37 -20.87 19.58
CA PHE A 111 2.82 -20.84 19.84
C PHE A 111 3.07 -21.15 21.33
N GLY A 112 2.45 -22.22 21.82
CA GLY A 112 2.48 -22.57 23.25
C GLY A 112 1.49 -21.73 24.06
N SER A 113 1.97 -20.82 24.88
CA SER A 113 1.11 -19.94 25.69
C SER A 113 0.48 -18.77 24.92
N VAL A 114 0.91 -18.54 23.68
CA VAL A 114 0.40 -17.47 22.82
C VAL A 114 -0.50 -18.02 21.75
N TYR A 115 -1.70 -17.44 21.63
CA TYR A 115 -2.65 -17.76 20.57
C TYR A 115 -2.76 -16.56 19.65
N TYR A 116 -2.48 -16.78 18.37
CA TYR A 116 -2.65 -15.79 17.32
C TYR A 116 -3.90 -16.13 16.50
N ASN A 117 -4.82 -15.17 16.41
CA ASN A 117 -6.10 -15.34 15.73
C ASN A 117 -6.25 -14.28 14.66
N THR A 118 -6.54 -14.69 13.42
CA THR A 118 -6.77 -13.80 12.30
C THR A 118 -8.15 -14.05 11.71
N GLN A 119 -8.79 -12.99 11.24
CA GLN A 119 -10.03 -13.09 10.46
C GLN A 119 -9.68 -13.27 8.99
N ILE A 120 -10.29 -14.28 8.35
CA ILE A 120 -10.16 -14.44 6.90
C ILE A 120 -11.45 -13.95 6.24
N VAL A 121 -11.33 -13.04 5.30
CA VAL A 121 -12.40 -12.60 4.42
C VAL A 121 -12.26 -13.32 3.10
N ASP A 122 -13.21 -14.20 2.81
CA ASP A 122 -13.20 -14.96 1.56
C ASP A 122 -13.74 -14.11 0.40
N LEU A 123 -12.85 -13.74 -0.50
CA LEU A 123 -13.12 -13.00 -1.73
C LEU A 123 -12.93 -13.89 -2.97
N SER A 124 -12.75 -15.21 -2.79
CA SER A 124 -12.56 -16.18 -3.87
C SER A 124 -13.77 -16.27 -4.82
N GLY A 125 -14.96 -15.86 -4.34
CA GLY A 125 -16.16 -15.75 -5.16
C GLY A 125 -16.23 -14.51 -6.03
N LEU A 126 -15.28 -13.57 -5.90
CA LEU A 126 -15.21 -12.40 -6.78
C LEU A 126 -14.58 -12.82 -8.11
N ASP A 127 -15.39 -12.75 -9.15
CA ASP A 127 -14.96 -12.94 -10.53
C ASP A 127 -14.26 -11.65 -11.02
N GLY A 128 -12.95 -11.74 -11.23
CA GLY A 128 -12.13 -10.61 -11.64
C GLY A 128 -12.53 -10.06 -13.03
N GLU A 129 -12.95 -10.92 -13.94
CA GLU A 129 -13.41 -10.49 -15.28
C GLU A 129 -14.69 -9.65 -15.17
N ARG A 130 -15.66 -10.13 -14.40
CA ARG A 130 -16.89 -9.39 -14.13
C ARG A 130 -16.62 -8.07 -13.40
N VAL A 131 -15.75 -8.07 -12.41
CA VAL A 131 -15.36 -6.85 -11.70
C VAL A 131 -14.68 -5.86 -12.64
N TYR A 132 -13.81 -6.34 -13.54
CA TYR A 132 -13.18 -5.51 -14.57
C TYR A 132 -14.22 -4.86 -15.50
N GLU A 133 -15.22 -5.61 -15.96
CA GLU A 133 -16.28 -5.10 -16.80
C GLU A 133 -17.12 -4.03 -16.09
N GLU A 134 -17.56 -4.30 -14.84
CA GLU A 134 -18.31 -3.35 -14.01
C GLU A 134 -17.54 -2.02 -13.82
N LEU A 135 -16.26 -2.09 -13.48
CA LEU A 135 -15.42 -0.91 -13.29
C LEU A 135 -15.13 -0.19 -14.60
N SER A 136 -14.92 -0.94 -15.69
CA SER A 136 -14.69 -0.37 -17.03
C SER A 136 -15.89 0.45 -17.50
N GLN A 137 -17.11 -0.02 -17.29
CA GLN A 137 -18.32 0.72 -17.61
C GLN A 137 -18.47 1.99 -16.77
N LYS A 138 -18.22 1.91 -15.44
CA LYS A 138 -18.30 3.07 -14.53
C LYS A 138 -17.28 4.14 -14.92
N ILE A 139 -16.02 3.75 -15.07
CA ILE A 139 -14.92 4.66 -15.45
C ILE A 139 -15.17 5.26 -16.84
N GLY A 140 -15.56 4.43 -17.81
CA GLY A 140 -15.87 4.87 -19.18
C GLY A 140 -17.03 5.86 -19.26
N SER A 141 -18.02 5.74 -18.37
CA SER A 141 -19.14 6.71 -18.26
C SER A 141 -18.79 7.96 -17.46
N GLY A 142 -17.59 8.03 -16.86
CA GLY A 142 -17.17 9.13 -16.02
C GLY A 142 -17.85 9.18 -14.65
N CYS A 143 -18.41 8.07 -14.18
CA CYS A 143 -18.98 7.95 -12.86
C CYS A 143 -17.87 7.92 -11.80
N LEU A 144 -18.14 8.56 -10.65
CA LEU A 144 -17.24 8.48 -9.50
C LEU A 144 -17.24 7.06 -8.92
N LEU A 145 -16.06 6.58 -8.56
CA LEU A 145 -15.90 5.30 -7.88
C LEU A 145 -16.25 5.47 -6.39
N ASP A 146 -17.19 4.66 -5.91
CA ASP A 146 -17.49 4.58 -4.49
C ASP A 146 -16.42 3.79 -3.72
N GLY A 147 -16.51 3.71 -2.38
CA GLY A 147 -15.53 3.03 -1.56
C GLY A 147 -15.40 1.53 -1.88
N ARG A 148 -16.47 0.86 -2.32
CA ARG A 148 -16.44 -0.54 -2.74
C ARG A 148 -15.75 -0.71 -4.08
N ASP A 149 -16.00 0.20 -5.02
CA ASP A 149 -15.34 0.23 -6.32
C ASP A 149 -13.83 0.45 -6.16
N LYS A 150 -13.44 1.37 -5.27
CA LYS A 150 -12.03 1.64 -4.93
C LYS A 150 -11.32 0.39 -4.42
N LEU A 151 -11.92 -0.33 -3.47
CA LEU A 151 -11.37 -1.60 -2.98
C LEU A 151 -11.28 -2.65 -4.09
N LYS A 152 -12.34 -2.79 -4.89
CA LYS A 152 -12.35 -3.71 -6.02
C LYS A 152 -11.22 -3.40 -7.01
N LEU A 153 -11.00 -2.13 -7.35
CA LEU A 153 -9.96 -1.73 -8.29
C LEU A 153 -8.55 -2.01 -7.76
N VAL A 154 -8.29 -1.71 -6.48
CA VAL A 154 -6.99 -1.97 -5.84
C VAL A 154 -6.65 -3.46 -5.82
N PHE A 155 -7.63 -4.31 -5.51
CA PHE A 155 -7.39 -5.75 -5.38
C PHE A 155 -7.69 -6.57 -6.64
N LEU A 156 -8.16 -5.93 -7.71
CA LEU A 156 -8.48 -6.59 -8.99
C LEU A 156 -7.36 -7.47 -9.55
N PRO A 157 -6.06 -7.09 -9.48
CA PRO A 157 -4.98 -7.94 -9.96
C PRO A 157 -4.87 -9.31 -9.28
N PHE A 158 -5.43 -9.43 -8.06
CA PHE A 158 -5.34 -10.65 -7.24
C PHE A 158 -6.61 -11.51 -7.30
N MET A 159 -7.68 -11.01 -7.89
CA MET A 159 -8.95 -11.72 -8.02
C MET A 159 -8.84 -12.90 -8.99
N LYS A 160 -9.74 -13.88 -8.82
CA LYS A 160 -9.82 -15.02 -9.73
C LYS A 160 -10.08 -14.54 -11.16
N ASN A 161 -9.25 -14.99 -12.08
CA ASN A 161 -9.32 -14.62 -13.49
C ASN A 161 -8.98 -15.84 -14.36
N SER A 162 -9.48 -15.92 -15.59
CA SER A 162 -9.06 -16.92 -16.58
C SER A 162 -7.66 -16.66 -17.12
N LEU A 163 -7.23 -15.39 -17.08
CA LEU A 163 -5.93 -14.95 -17.54
C LEU A 163 -4.91 -14.98 -16.41
N PRO A 164 -3.62 -15.24 -16.70
CA PRO A 164 -2.55 -15.17 -15.71
C PRO A 164 -2.26 -13.72 -15.31
N PHE A 165 -1.62 -13.55 -14.16
CA PHE A 165 -1.32 -12.23 -13.55
C PHE A 165 -0.63 -11.25 -14.52
N ASN A 166 0.33 -11.73 -15.33
CA ASN A 166 1.06 -10.93 -16.31
C ASN A 166 0.19 -10.40 -17.48
N GLU A 167 -1.00 -10.94 -17.67
CA GLU A 167 -1.98 -10.43 -18.63
C GLU A 167 -3.08 -9.59 -17.98
N VAL A 168 -3.41 -9.89 -16.70
CA VAL A 168 -4.42 -9.14 -15.93
C VAL A 168 -3.88 -7.77 -15.55
N LEU A 169 -2.65 -7.69 -15.05
CA LEU A 169 -2.09 -6.43 -14.56
C LEU A 169 -2.04 -5.32 -15.62
N PRO A 170 -1.58 -5.55 -16.88
CA PRO A 170 -1.64 -4.55 -17.94
C PRO A 170 -3.07 -4.04 -18.23
N LYS A 171 -4.07 -4.92 -18.16
CA LYS A 171 -5.48 -4.54 -18.34
C LYS A 171 -5.96 -3.62 -17.22
N VAL A 172 -5.58 -3.92 -15.97
CA VAL A 172 -5.92 -3.09 -14.81
C VAL A 172 -5.26 -1.72 -14.92
N MET A 173 -3.97 -1.67 -15.29
CA MET A 173 -3.26 -0.40 -15.52
C MET A 173 -3.92 0.43 -16.64
N SER A 174 -4.25 -0.20 -17.77
CA SER A 174 -5.00 0.45 -18.86
C SER A 174 -6.38 0.97 -18.44
N LEU A 175 -7.02 0.31 -17.47
CA LEU A 175 -8.29 0.77 -16.92
C LEU A 175 -8.09 2.01 -16.03
N ILE A 176 -7.07 2.03 -15.21
CA ILE A 176 -6.71 3.16 -14.34
C ILE A 176 -6.36 4.39 -15.18
N GLU A 177 -5.68 4.24 -16.31
CA GLU A 177 -5.33 5.32 -17.23
C GLU A 177 -6.57 6.10 -17.75
N LYS A 178 -7.75 5.48 -17.75
CA LYS A 178 -9.01 6.12 -18.15
C LYS A 178 -9.66 6.97 -17.05
N ILE A 179 -9.16 6.92 -15.80
CA ILE A 179 -9.64 7.77 -14.72
C ILE A 179 -9.24 9.22 -15.04
N LYS A 180 -10.19 10.15 -14.97
CA LYS A 180 -9.98 11.55 -15.39
C LYS A 180 -9.08 12.32 -14.43
N ASP A 181 -9.21 12.07 -13.13
CA ASP A 181 -8.40 12.72 -12.10
C ASP A 181 -6.98 12.12 -12.11
N GLU A 182 -6.01 12.94 -12.47
CA GLU A 182 -4.61 12.52 -12.59
C GLU A 182 -3.99 12.11 -11.25
N GLU A 183 -4.31 12.82 -10.18
CA GLU A 183 -3.79 12.49 -8.86
C GLU A 183 -4.41 11.18 -8.33
N GLU A 184 -5.69 10.92 -8.65
CA GLU A 184 -6.33 9.66 -8.32
C GLU A 184 -5.73 8.51 -9.14
N ARG A 185 -5.43 8.70 -10.44
CA ARG A 185 -4.70 7.72 -11.27
C ARG A 185 -3.36 7.36 -10.64
N MET A 186 -2.55 8.38 -10.31
CA MET A 186 -1.25 8.16 -9.67
C MET A 186 -1.38 7.41 -8.35
N ALA A 187 -2.38 7.77 -7.54
CA ALA A 187 -2.61 7.12 -6.27
C ALA A 187 -2.92 5.63 -6.44
N TYR A 188 -3.78 5.24 -7.39
CA TYR A 188 -4.05 3.83 -7.68
C TYR A 188 -2.81 3.08 -8.13
N VAL A 189 -2.05 3.65 -9.06
CA VAL A 189 -0.82 3.01 -9.55
C VAL A 189 0.20 2.83 -8.43
N ALA A 190 0.41 3.86 -7.60
CA ALA A 190 1.34 3.78 -6.47
C ALA A 190 0.90 2.73 -5.44
N VAL A 191 -0.38 2.72 -5.07
CA VAL A 191 -0.94 1.75 -4.10
C VAL A 191 -0.83 0.32 -4.63
N ILE A 192 -1.24 0.06 -5.86
CA ILE A 192 -1.17 -1.29 -6.47
C ILE A 192 0.29 -1.72 -6.63
N SER A 193 1.18 -0.81 -7.01
CA SER A 193 2.62 -1.10 -7.13
C SER A 193 3.22 -1.53 -5.79
N GLU A 194 2.89 -0.84 -4.72
CA GLU A 194 3.37 -1.17 -3.39
C GLU A 194 2.83 -2.52 -2.91
N ILE A 195 1.54 -2.78 -3.13
CA ILE A 195 0.93 -4.07 -2.80
C ILE A 195 1.61 -5.21 -3.57
N ILE A 196 1.85 -5.05 -4.87
CA ILE A 196 2.53 -6.04 -5.70
C ILE A 196 3.96 -6.27 -5.20
N SER A 197 4.71 -5.20 -4.93
CA SER A 197 6.10 -5.30 -4.47
C SER A 197 6.24 -6.09 -3.17
N ARG A 198 5.27 -5.97 -2.27
CA ARG A 198 5.26 -6.67 -0.98
C ARG A 198 4.71 -8.10 -1.06
N SER A 199 3.83 -8.38 -2.03
CA SER A 199 3.09 -9.65 -2.07
C SER A 199 3.60 -10.68 -3.07
N THR A 200 4.14 -10.25 -4.23
CA THR A 200 4.38 -11.17 -5.37
C THR A 200 5.84 -11.52 -5.63
N GLY A 201 6.78 -10.97 -4.88
CA GLY A 201 8.21 -11.19 -5.11
C GLY A 201 8.72 -10.64 -6.45
N ASP A 202 9.93 -11.07 -6.86
CA ASP A 202 10.66 -10.50 -8.00
C ASP A 202 9.92 -10.62 -9.34
N GLN A 203 9.17 -11.70 -9.55
CA GLN A 203 8.45 -11.91 -10.81
C GLN A 203 7.30 -10.92 -10.99
N GLY A 204 6.50 -10.68 -9.95
CA GLY A 204 5.43 -9.69 -10.01
C GLY A 204 5.95 -8.27 -10.17
N VAL A 205 7.06 -7.95 -9.50
CA VAL A 205 7.75 -6.65 -9.65
C VAL A 205 8.27 -6.46 -11.08
N LYS A 206 8.77 -7.51 -11.73
CA LYS A 206 9.20 -7.44 -13.13
C LYS A 206 8.03 -7.11 -14.06
N VAL A 207 6.91 -7.81 -13.93
CA VAL A 207 5.70 -7.55 -14.72
C VAL A 207 5.21 -6.12 -14.50
N LEU A 208 5.20 -5.66 -13.25
CA LEU A 208 4.82 -4.29 -12.90
C LEU A 208 5.71 -3.25 -13.59
N LYS A 209 7.04 -3.44 -13.55
CA LYS A 209 7.99 -2.55 -14.22
C LYS A 209 7.73 -2.49 -15.73
N GLU A 210 7.51 -3.63 -16.37
CA GLU A 210 7.19 -3.71 -17.80
C GLU A 210 5.88 -2.94 -18.12
N CYS A 211 4.85 -3.06 -17.26
CA CYS A 211 3.59 -2.32 -17.43
C CYS A 211 3.73 -0.81 -17.28
N LEU A 212 4.66 -0.34 -16.42
CA LEU A 212 4.80 1.08 -16.09
C LEU A 212 5.84 1.81 -16.94
N MET A 213 6.74 1.09 -17.62
CA MET A 213 7.92 1.69 -18.26
C MET A 213 7.59 2.86 -19.18
N ASP A 214 6.50 2.76 -19.93
CA ASP A 214 6.11 3.72 -20.96
C ASP A 214 4.85 4.52 -20.62
N THR A 215 4.29 4.35 -19.41
CA THR A 215 3.10 5.11 -18.98
C THR A 215 3.50 6.46 -18.41
N GLU A 216 2.69 7.51 -18.66
CA GLU A 216 2.89 8.84 -18.09
C GLU A 216 2.94 8.81 -16.56
N VAL A 217 2.04 8.03 -15.95
CA VAL A 217 1.99 7.83 -14.50
C VAL A 217 3.25 7.14 -13.98
N GLY A 218 3.75 6.11 -14.66
CA GLY A 218 4.97 5.40 -14.28
C GLY A 218 6.21 6.30 -14.36
N ILE A 219 6.30 7.15 -15.39
CA ILE A 219 7.37 8.14 -15.52
C ILE A 219 7.32 9.11 -14.34
N ARG A 220 6.15 9.64 -14.01
CA ARG A 220 5.97 10.59 -12.92
C ARG A 220 6.25 9.99 -11.55
N ILE A 221 5.76 8.77 -11.27
CA ILE A 221 6.08 8.06 -10.01
C ILE A 221 7.58 7.85 -9.86
N ARG A 222 8.25 7.47 -10.94
CA ARG A 222 9.71 7.30 -10.95
C ARG A 222 10.44 8.61 -10.66
N ASP A 223 9.99 9.72 -11.27
CA ASP A 223 10.59 11.03 -11.09
C ASP A 223 10.38 11.57 -9.66
N GLU A 224 9.19 11.36 -9.07
CA GLU A 224 8.93 11.69 -7.67
C GLU A 224 9.76 10.82 -6.72
N GLY A 225 9.81 9.51 -6.92
CA GLY A 225 10.65 8.62 -6.13
C GLY A 225 12.15 8.95 -6.22
N LYS A 226 12.61 9.42 -7.38
CA LYS A 226 13.98 9.90 -7.56
C LYS A 226 14.27 11.14 -6.72
N LYS A 227 13.36 12.12 -6.72
CA LYS A 227 13.49 13.34 -5.91
C LYS A 227 13.44 13.02 -4.42
N GLU A 228 12.55 12.14 -3.99
CA GLU A 228 12.47 11.67 -2.60
C GLU A 228 13.78 11.01 -2.16
N GLY A 229 14.29 10.07 -2.95
CA GLY A 229 15.60 9.44 -2.68
C GLY A 229 16.77 10.44 -2.62
N MET A 230 16.73 11.51 -3.42
CA MET A 230 17.72 12.59 -3.35
C MET A 230 17.61 13.41 -2.05
N ARG A 231 16.39 13.74 -1.60
CA ARG A 231 16.15 14.43 -0.32
C ARG A 231 16.64 13.62 0.85
N ASP A 232 16.29 12.35 0.90
CA ASP A 232 16.69 11.43 1.97
C ASP A 232 18.20 11.26 2.03
N SER A 233 18.84 11.05 0.86
CA SER A 233 20.29 10.93 0.77
C SER A 233 21.00 12.20 1.26
N LEU A 234 20.49 13.37 0.88
CA LEU A 234 21.03 14.65 1.31
C LEU A 234 20.91 14.85 2.83
N LEU A 235 19.75 14.49 3.40
CA LEU A 235 19.53 14.57 4.84
C LEU A 235 20.48 13.63 5.61
N ILE A 236 20.64 12.40 5.13
CA ILE A 236 21.55 11.41 5.74
C ILE A 236 22.99 11.94 5.72
N ILE A 237 23.46 12.45 4.57
CA ILE A 237 24.83 12.99 4.44
C ILE A 237 25.05 14.17 5.36
N LEU A 238 24.11 15.12 5.39
CA LEU A 238 24.23 16.30 6.21
C LEU A 238 24.14 16.00 7.72
N LEU A 239 23.26 15.08 8.14
CA LEU A 239 23.18 14.62 9.51
C LEU A 239 24.46 13.91 9.96
N HIS A 240 25.05 13.08 9.07
CA HIS A 240 26.33 12.44 9.37
C HIS A 240 27.48 13.44 9.47
N LYS A 241 27.42 14.55 8.75
CA LYS A 241 28.47 15.58 8.71
C LYS A 241 28.38 16.59 9.84
N PHE A 242 27.17 16.88 10.34
CA PHE A 242 26.89 17.98 11.28
C PHE A 242 26.16 17.55 12.56
N ASP A 243 25.93 16.24 12.78
CA ASP A 243 25.20 15.63 13.91
C ASP A 243 23.74 16.11 14.07
N SER A 244 23.42 17.33 13.70
CA SER A 244 22.06 17.88 13.72
C SER A 244 21.90 18.94 12.64
N LEU A 245 20.66 19.08 12.14
CA LEU A 245 20.32 20.08 11.15
C LEU A 245 19.29 21.06 11.71
N PRO A 246 19.47 22.37 11.46
CA PRO A 246 18.44 23.37 11.78
C PRO A 246 17.14 23.07 11.00
N ASP A 247 15.99 23.31 11.63
CA ASP A 247 14.67 23.03 11.05
C ASP A 247 14.46 23.68 9.68
N TYR A 248 14.97 24.90 9.48
CA TYR A 248 14.81 25.59 8.18
C TYR A 248 15.56 24.91 7.04
N ILE A 249 16.70 24.24 7.31
CA ILE A 249 17.44 23.47 6.31
C ILE A 249 16.66 22.20 5.97
N ASN A 250 16.17 21.49 6.99
CA ASN A 250 15.34 20.31 6.79
C ASN A 250 14.10 20.67 5.94
N HIS A 251 13.38 21.73 6.30
CA HIS A 251 12.26 22.23 5.52
C HIS A 251 12.64 22.62 4.07
N ALA A 252 13.79 23.26 3.86
CA ALA A 252 14.23 23.64 2.52
C ALA A 252 14.50 22.42 1.65
N ILE A 253 15.11 21.36 2.21
CA ILE A 253 15.39 20.10 1.50
C ILE A 253 14.08 19.38 1.16
N MET A 254 13.20 19.19 2.15
CA MET A 254 11.95 18.45 1.98
C MET A 254 10.99 19.12 0.98
N ASN A 255 11.00 20.46 0.88
CA ASN A 255 10.13 21.20 -0.04
C ASN A 255 10.76 21.42 -1.42
N GLN A 256 12.02 21.03 -1.65
CA GLN A 256 12.66 21.24 -2.95
C GLN A 256 12.11 20.27 -3.99
N GLN A 257 11.49 20.81 -5.04
CA GLN A 257 10.88 20.04 -6.15
C GLN A 257 11.78 19.99 -7.40
N ASN A 258 12.80 20.84 -7.47
CA ASN A 258 13.69 20.89 -8.62
C ASN A 258 14.82 19.87 -8.47
N GLU A 259 14.83 18.85 -9.34
CA GLU A 259 15.83 17.77 -9.37
C GLU A 259 17.25 18.32 -9.54
N SER A 260 17.47 19.30 -10.41
CA SER A 260 18.80 19.87 -10.67
C SER A 260 19.36 20.54 -9.41
N ILE A 261 18.52 21.22 -8.63
CA ILE A 261 18.93 21.86 -7.37
C ILE A 261 19.25 20.80 -6.32
N LEU A 262 18.43 19.75 -6.20
CA LEU A 262 18.70 18.61 -5.29
C LEU A 262 20.03 17.93 -5.64
N MET A 263 20.29 17.71 -6.93
CA MET A 263 21.54 17.14 -7.40
C MET A 263 22.73 18.03 -7.07
N ASP A 264 22.63 19.34 -7.33
CA ASP A 264 23.66 20.32 -6.98
C ASP A 264 23.96 20.33 -5.47
N TRP A 265 22.95 20.21 -4.64
CA TRP A 265 23.13 20.13 -3.19
C TRP A 265 23.79 18.83 -2.78
N LEU A 266 23.43 17.68 -3.38
CA LEU A 266 24.07 16.40 -3.12
C LEU A 266 25.56 16.38 -3.50
N ILE A 267 25.93 17.01 -4.62
CA ILE A 267 27.32 17.10 -5.06
C ILE A 267 28.17 17.98 -4.11
N LYS A 268 27.54 19.00 -3.47
CA LYS A 268 28.22 19.93 -2.57
C LYS A 268 28.20 19.48 -1.11
N ALA A 269 27.32 18.53 -0.75
CA ALA A 269 27.20 18.00 0.60
C ALA A 269 28.33 17.05 0.97
#